data_1d9c4c7824a4465b4f17a4d8a86c0c77
#
_entry.id   1d9c4c7824a4465b4f17a4d8a86c0c77
#
_cell.length_a   1.000
_cell.length_b   1.000
_cell.length_c   1.000
_cell.angle_alpha   90.00
_cell.angle_beta   90.00
_cell.angle_gamma   90.00
#
_symmetry.space_group_name_H-M   'P 1'
#
loop_
_entity.id
_entity.type
_entity.pdbx_description
1 polymer ?
#
loop_
_entity_poly.entity_id
_entity_poly.type
_entity_poly.pdbx_seq_one_letter_code
_entity_poly.pdbx_strand_id
1 'polypeptide(L)'
;MGIISAVYNFLWGDLFTIPIGGGIGISLLVLLLIPTGIFFTLRTRLLPVRCFPEMLRVMVKRESKGKGGAISGLQALIVSTATRVGMGNMVGVVAAISVGGPGAVFWMWVTALVGASTAFVEATLAQLYKENDPLFGGYRGGPAYYIHAFFSRGKKKSVIATAFALSGLLCWCGVSQVISNSVSASFQNAFSIPPIVSTVVLVALAAVVVLRKNASVKVLDVIVPIMAGFYFLLAIFVIVKNAALLPSVLGRIVEEAFGLRQAAAGGFGAALMNGVKRGLFSNEAGSGSAPCAAAAAKVSHPAKAGLLQAFGVILDTIVICTCTAMLMLLAPQEALEGLSGMALLQTAMGCHFGRWGVIFVAITLWLFSFSTFIGILYYARSNVAYLFGDRWAAQRGYQIVALVMLFIGGLAAYTFVWDLGDIGIGLMTIFNLIAVVSMSGQAIAALEDYETRKEELR
;
A
#
# COMPACT_ATOMS: atom_id res chain seq x y z
N MET A 1 8.05 -10.31 24.06
CA MET A 1 8.39 -8.93 23.64
C MET A 1 9.78 -8.83 23.00
N GLY A 2 10.83 -9.48 23.51
CA GLY A 2 12.20 -9.26 23.04
C GLY A 2 12.48 -9.42 21.54
N ILE A 3 12.06 -10.52 20.90
CA ILE A 3 12.39 -10.81 19.48
C ILE A 3 11.64 -9.87 18.53
N ILE A 4 10.35 -9.65 18.74
CA ILE A 4 9.52 -8.76 17.89
C ILE A 4 10.08 -7.34 17.93
N SER A 5 10.33 -6.81 19.12
CA SER A 5 10.90 -5.47 19.29
C SER A 5 12.33 -5.36 18.70
N ALA A 6 13.14 -6.41 18.81
CA ALA A 6 14.47 -6.43 18.23
C ALA A 6 14.42 -6.38 16.68
N VAL A 7 13.56 -7.19 16.06
CA VAL A 7 13.37 -7.17 14.59
C VAL A 7 12.77 -5.83 14.14
N TYR A 8 11.79 -5.31 14.85
CA TYR A 8 11.21 -3.99 14.54
C TYR A 8 12.27 -2.89 14.58
N ASN A 9 13.07 -2.85 15.67
CA ASN A 9 14.13 -1.85 15.83
C ASN A 9 15.25 -2.01 14.80
N PHE A 10 15.57 -3.23 14.37
CA PHE A 10 16.52 -3.46 13.28
C PHE A 10 16.02 -2.87 11.95
N LEU A 11 14.73 -2.99 11.66
CA LEU A 11 14.14 -2.53 10.39
C LEU A 11 13.84 -1.02 10.39
N TRP A 12 13.20 -0.55 11.46
CA TRP A 12 12.62 0.78 11.58
C TRP A 12 13.23 1.66 12.67
N GLY A 13 14.07 1.08 13.53
CA GLY A 13 14.84 1.86 14.51
C GLY A 13 15.98 2.63 13.86
N ASP A 14 16.55 3.56 14.59
CA ASP A 14 17.67 4.38 14.13
C ASP A 14 18.93 3.52 13.99
N LEU A 15 19.36 3.28 12.76
CA LEU A 15 20.62 2.60 12.45
C LEU A 15 21.82 3.47 12.82
N PHE A 16 21.71 4.76 12.53
CA PHE A 16 22.63 5.81 12.94
C PHE A 16 21.88 7.14 13.05
N THR A 17 22.44 8.03 13.87
CA THR A 17 21.88 9.36 14.08
C THR A 17 22.83 10.41 13.52
N ILE A 18 22.35 11.23 12.61
CA ILE A 18 23.12 12.37 12.09
C ILE A 18 22.98 13.51 13.10
N PRO A 19 24.07 14.08 13.63
CA PRO A 19 24.04 15.11 14.69
C PRO A 19 23.72 16.51 14.11
N ILE A 20 22.57 16.65 13.44
CA ILE A 20 22.10 17.92 12.89
C ILE A 20 20.74 18.23 13.53
N GLY A 21 20.56 19.43 14.07
CA GLY A 21 19.26 19.91 14.52
C GLY A 21 18.55 19.11 15.59
N GLY A 22 19.28 18.45 16.51
CA GLY A 22 18.72 17.63 17.59
C GLY A 22 18.84 16.12 17.37
N GLY A 23 19.52 15.70 16.28
CA GLY A 23 19.74 14.30 15.93
C GLY A 23 18.67 13.73 15.00
N ILE A 24 19.08 13.33 13.80
CA ILE A 24 18.21 12.72 12.80
C ILE A 24 18.49 11.22 12.77
N GLY A 25 17.55 10.43 13.28
CA GLY A 25 17.61 8.97 13.17
C GLY A 25 17.25 8.51 11.75
N ILE A 26 18.07 7.65 11.17
CA ILE A 26 17.83 7.05 9.86
C ILE A 26 17.74 5.53 10.03
N SER A 27 16.59 4.96 9.63
CA SER A 27 16.39 3.52 9.65
C SER A 27 16.97 2.83 8.42
N LEU A 28 17.20 1.52 8.55
CA LEU A 28 17.63 0.67 7.46
C LEU A 28 16.70 0.77 6.25
N LEU A 29 15.39 0.79 6.47
CA LEU A 29 14.42 0.81 5.37
C LEU A 29 14.35 2.17 4.66
N VAL A 30 14.50 3.29 5.38
CA VAL A 30 14.62 4.60 4.75
C VAL A 30 15.86 4.65 3.85
N LEU A 31 16.99 4.12 4.35
CA LEU A 31 18.27 4.06 3.62
C LEU A 31 18.18 3.14 2.38
N LEU A 32 17.35 2.12 2.39
CA LEU A 32 17.16 1.23 1.24
C LEU A 32 16.15 1.80 0.23
N LEU A 33 15.01 2.28 0.69
CA LEU A 33 13.90 2.69 -0.17
C LEU A 33 14.20 3.96 -0.98
N ILE A 34 14.65 5.02 -0.31
CA ILE A 34 14.86 6.31 -0.98
C ILE A 34 15.99 6.25 -2.01
N PRO A 35 17.20 5.74 -1.69
CA PRO A 35 18.25 5.62 -2.70
C PRO A 35 17.89 4.67 -3.84
N THR A 36 17.22 3.55 -3.56
CA THR A 36 16.76 2.63 -4.61
C THR A 36 15.73 3.28 -5.53
N GLY A 37 14.79 4.03 -4.97
CA GLY A 37 13.80 4.78 -5.75
C GLY A 37 14.44 5.85 -6.63
N ILE A 38 15.42 6.59 -6.10
CA ILE A 38 16.23 7.56 -6.86
C ILE A 38 17.00 6.85 -7.97
N PHE A 39 17.67 5.74 -7.65
CA PHE A 39 18.42 4.94 -8.63
C PHE A 39 17.52 4.51 -9.80
N PHE A 40 16.33 3.98 -9.55
CA PHE A 40 15.41 3.58 -10.61
C PHE A 40 14.83 4.78 -11.36
N THR A 41 14.56 5.88 -10.67
CA THR A 41 14.08 7.11 -11.32
C THR A 41 15.10 7.64 -12.31
N LEU A 42 16.40 7.62 -11.96
CA LEU A 42 17.48 8.01 -12.86
C LEU A 42 17.69 7.00 -13.99
N ARG A 43 17.73 5.68 -13.68
CA ARG A 43 17.90 4.60 -14.67
C ARG A 43 16.76 4.54 -15.70
N THR A 44 15.54 4.87 -15.31
CA THR A 44 14.38 4.93 -16.21
C THR A 44 14.16 6.32 -16.82
N ARG A 45 15.15 7.22 -16.70
CA ARG A 45 15.12 8.59 -17.26
C ARG A 45 13.87 9.36 -16.82
N LEU A 46 13.65 9.50 -15.51
CA LEU A 46 12.50 10.19 -14.90
C LEU A 46 11.15 9.65 -15.38
N LEU A 47 10.99 8.33 -15.37
CA LEU A 47 9.80 7.62 -15.83
C LEU A 47 8.48 8.23 -15.32
N PRO A 48 8.31 8.60 -14.02
CA PRO A 48 7.06 9.16 -13.52
C PRO A 48 6.61 10.44 -14.24
N VAL A 49 7.56 11.22 -14.76
CA VAL A 49 7.28 12.46 -15.50
C VAL A 49 7.20 12.19 -16.99
N ARG A 50 8.25 11.58 -17.56
CA ARG A 50 8.37 11.34 -19.00
C ARG A 50 7.29 10.42 -19.56
N CYS A 51 6.94 9.36 -18.84
CA CYS A 51 5.96 8.37 -19.28
C CYS A 51 4.56 8.62 -18.74
N PHE A 52 4.30 9.72 -18.02
CA PHE A 52 2.99 10.00 -17.44
C PHE A 52 1.85 10.02 -18.49
N PRO A 53 2.01 10.68 -19.67
CA PRO A 53 0.97 10.63 -20.71
C PRO A 53 0.73 9.21 -21.23
N GLU A 54 1.77 8.38 -21.27
CA GLU A 54 1.63 6.98 -21.70
C GLU A 54 0.96 6.10 -20.64
N MET A 55 1.21 6.35 -19.36
CA MET A 55 0.52 5.69 -18.25
C MET A 55 -1.00 5.92 -18.35
N LEU A 56 -1.42 7.17 -18.59
CA LEU A 56 -2.83 7.51 -18.80
C LEU A 56 -3.41 6.79 -20.04
N ARG A 57 -2.67 6.75 -21.14
CA ARG A 57 -3.09 6.08 -22.36
C ARG A 57 -3.30 4.58 -22.17
N VAL A 58 -2.34 3.91 -21.52
CA VAL A 58 -2.42 2.47 -21.22
C VAL A 58 -3.58 2.17 -20.26
N MET A 59 -3.88 3.07 -19.34
CA MET A 59 -5.02 2.94 -18.43
C MET A 59 -6.38 2.99 -19.19
N VAL A 60 -6.52 3.91 -20.12
CA VAL A 60 -7.79 4.10 -20.85
C VAL A 60 -8.01 3.01 -21.92
N LYS A 61 -6.94 2.50 -22.54
CA LYS A 61 -7.03 1.48 -23.58
C LYS A 61 -7.42 0.11 -22.96
N ARG A 62 -8.64 -0.33 -23.25
CA ARG A 62 -9.11 -1.65 -22.85
C ARG A 62 -8.40 -2.75 -23.64
N GLU A 63 -7.51 -3.48 -23.03
CA GLU A 63 -7.03 -4.75 -23.56
C GLU A 63 -8.10 -5.83 -23.40
N SER A 64 -8.19 -6.75 -24.36
CA SER A 64 -9.21 -7.81 -24.37
C SER A 64 -9.09 -8.68 -23.13
N LYS A 65 -10.25 -9.02 -22.52
CA LYS A 65 -10.30 -9.97 -21.40
C LYS A 65 -9.63 -11.28 -21.81
N GLY A 66 -8.70 -11.75 -20.99
CA GLY A 66 -8.05 -13.04 -21.19
C GLY A 66 -9.06 -14.19 -21.11
N LYS A 67 -8.87 -15.22 -21.94
CA LYS A 67 -9.57 -16.51 -21.76
C LYS A 67 -8.94 -17.25 -20.56
N GLY A 68 -9.70 -18.05 -19.83
CA GLY A 68 -9.16 -18.94 -18.80
C GLY A 68 -8.79 -18.29 -17.46
N GLY A 69 -9.52 -17.25 -17.03
CA GLY A 69 -9.32 -16.65 -15.69
C GLY A 69 -8.27 -15.55 -15.59
N ALA A 70 -7.58 -15.19 -16.69
CA ALA A 70 -6.63 -14.08 -16.70
C ALA A 70 -7.40 -12.73 -16.64
N ILE A 71 -6.88 -11.80 -15.83
CA ILE A 71 -7.41 -10.45 -15.68
C ILE A 71 -6.77 -9.49 -16.69
N SER A 72 -7.47 -8.41 -17.07
CA SER A 72 -6.88 -7.37 -17.92
C SER A 72 -5.87 -6.51 -17.13
N GLY A 73 -5.02 -5.76 -17.86
CA GLY A 73 -4.10 -4.81 -17.23
C GLY A 73 -4.82 -3.80 -16.32
N LEU A 74 -5.96 -3.26 -16.78
CA LEU A 74 -6.80 -2.38 -15.98
C LEU A 74 -7.38 -3.08 -14.75
N GLN A 75 -7.83 -4.32 -14.87
CA GLN A 75 -8.30 -5.08 -13.70
C GLN A 75 -7.18 -5.35 -12.70
N ALA A 76 -5.95 -5.62 -13.17
CA ALA A 76 -4.80 -5.76 -12.27
C ALA A 76 -4.47 -4.43 -11.56
N LEU A 77 -4.59 -3.30 -12.25
CA LEU A 77 -4.49 -1.98 -11.62
C LEU A 77 -5.60 -1.79 -10.58
N ILE A 78 -6.86 -2.11 -10.90
CA ILE A 78 -7.98 -1.98 -9.95
C ILE A 78 -7.76 -2.88 -8.72
N VAL A 79 -7.30 -4.12 -8.90
CA VAL A 79 -7.00 -5.01 -7.76
C VAL A 79 -5.88 -4.44 -6.90
N SER A 80 -4.79 -3.98 -7.51
CA SER A 80 -3.71 -3.34 -6.74
C SER A 80 -4.13 -1.97 -6.18
N THR A 81 -5.01 -1.25 -6.86
CA THR A 81 -5.59 0.00 -6.36
C THR A 81 -6.58 -0.27 -5.22
N ALA A 82 -7.31 -1.37 -5.24
CA ALA A 82 -8.23 -1.75 -4.15
C ALA A 82 -7.51 -2.08 -2.83
N THR A 83 -6.25 -2.49 -2.88
CA THR A 83 -5.40 -2.64 -1.70
C THR A 83 -4.73 -1.33 -1.32
N ARG A 84 -4.27 -0.56 -2.28
CA ARG A 84 -3.64 0.75 -2.09
C ARG A 84 -4.67 1.83 -1.75
N VAL A 85 -5.62 2.13 -2.68
CA VAL A 85 -6.76 3.02 -2.41
C VAL A 85 -7.77 2.28 -1.54
N GLY A 86 -7.41 2.13 -0.30
CA GLY A 86 -8.13 1.38 0.68
C GLY A 86 -7.93 1.99 2.06
N MET A 87 -7.85 1.15 3.05
CA MET A 87 -7.63 1.62 4.41
C MET A 87 -6.28 2.34 4.59
N GLY A 88 -5.25 1.98 3.82
CA GLY A 88 -3.91 2.60 3.89
C GLY A 88 -3.93 4.10 3.69
N ASN A 89 -4.74 4.60 2.77
CA ASN A 89 -4.88 6.04 2.49
C ASN A 89 -5.58 6.82 3.60
N MET A 90 -6.40 6.19 4.39
CA MET A 90 -7.04 6.81 5.55
C MET A 90 -6.20 6.57 6.80
N VAL A 91 -6.07 5.33 7.21
CA VAL A 91 -5.41 4.93 8.46
C VAL A 91 -3.89 5.19 8.44
N GLY A 92 -3.25 4.95 7.29
CA GLY A 92 -1.82 5.23 7.11
C GLY A 92 -1.50 6.71 7.20
N VAL A 93 -2.29 7.58 6.54
CA VAL A 93 -2.10 9.05 6.60
C VAL A 93 -2.38 9.57 8.01
N VAL A 94 -3.44 9.07 8.66
CA VAL A 94 -3.73 9.39 10.06
C VAL A 94 -2.54 9.03 10.96
N ALA A 95 -1.99 7.83 10.81
CA ALA A 95 -0.83 7.39 11.59
C ALA A 95 0.43 8.23 11.28
N ALA A 96 0.64 8.61 10.00
CA ALA A 96 1.75 9.47 9.61
C ALA A 96 1.69 10.83 10.30
N ILE A 97 0.52 11.49 10.23
CA ILE A 97 0.32 12.82 10.80
C ILE A 97 0.32 12.79 12.34
N SER A 98 -0.28 11.74 12.95
CA SER A 98 -0.34 11.60 14.41
C SER A 98 1.04 11.52 15.07
N VAL A 99 2.02 10.88 14.41
CA VAL A 99 3.36 10.63 14.97
C VAL A 99 4.43 11.52 14.34
N GLY A 100 4.36 11.71 13.01
CA GLY A 100 5.35 12.47 12.25
C GLY A 100 4.94 13.93 11.98
N GLY A 101 3.76 14.34 12.42
CA GLY A 101 3.21 15.67 12.12
C GLY A 101 2.87 15.88 10.64
N PRO A 102 2.39 17.06 10.26
CA PRO A 102 2.12 17.46 8.88
C PRO A 102 3.28 17.24 7.91
N GLY A 103 4.53 17.40 8.37
CA GLY A 103 5.74 17.16 7.57
C GLY A 103 5.88 15.75 7.04
N ALA A 104 5.27 14.74 7.68
CA ALA A 104 5.25 13.38 7.19
C ALA A 104 4.57 13.25 5.82
N VAL A 105 3.60 14.10 5.51
CA VAL A 105 2.90 14.11 4.21
C VAL A 105 3.87 14.43 3.07
N PHE A 106 4.80 15.36 3.27
CA PHE A 106 5.84 15.68 2.29
C PHE A 106 6.69 14.43 1.96
N TRP A 107 7.10 13.69 2.98
CA TRP A 107 7.92 12.49 2.79
C TRP A 107 7.13 11.32 2.19
N MET A 108 5.82 11.26 2.41
CA MET A 108 4.94 10.36 1.65
C MET A 108 4.95 10.72 0.15
N TRP A 109 4.88 12.00 -0.22
CA TRP A 109 4.97 12.44 -1.62
C TRP A 109 6.31 12.07 -2.25
N VAL A 110 7.42 12.31 -1.55
CA VAL A 110 8.76 11.93 -2.01
C VAL A 110 8.82 10.42 -2.25
N THR A 111 8.34 9.62 -1.29
CA THR A 111 8.31 8.16 -1.40
C THR A 111 7.49 7.69 -2.62
N ALA A 112 6.38 8.34 -2.92
CA ALA A 112 5.57 8.01 -4.09
C ALA A 112 6.27 8.36 -5.40
N LEU A 113 6.87 9.54 -5.50
CA LEU A 113 7.53 10.01 -6.72
C LEU A 113 8.71 9.10 -7.09
N VAL A 114 9.59 8.80 -6.11
CA VAL A 114 10.73 7.92 -6.36
C VAL A 114 10.29 6.44 -6.44
N GLY A 115 9.30 6.05 -5.64
CA GLY A 115 8.75 4.70 -5.59
C GLY A 115 8.01 4.28 -6.86
N ALA A 116 7.43 5.22 -7.62
CA ALA A 116 6.74 4.90 -8.87
C ALA A 116 7.66 4.20 -9.88
N SER A 117 8.93 4.61 -9.97
CA SER A 117 9.93 3.95 -10.81
C SER A 117 10.28 2.55 -10.29
N THR A 118 10.33 2.36 -8.97
CA THR A 118 10.51 1.04 -8.34
C THR A 118 9.34 0.13 -8.68
N ALA A 119 8.10 0.60 -8.51
CA ALA A 119 6.89 -0.17 -8.83
C ALA A 119 6.82 -0.56 -10.32
N PHE A 120 7.32 0.30 -11.22
CA PHE A 120 7.47 -0.05 -12.64
C PHE A 120 8.37 -1.28 -12.82
N VAL A 121 9.56 -1.27 -12.21
CA VAL A 121 10.54 -2.35 -12.34
C VAL A 121 9.99 -3.65 -11.75
N GLU A 122 9.44 -3.60 -10.54
CA GLU A 122 8.83 -4.74 -9.86
C GLU A 122 7.73 -5.42 -10.70
N ALA A 123 6.79 -4.62 -11.20
CA ALA A 123 5.66 -5.13 -11.95
C ALA A 123 6.06 -5.65 -13.33
N THR A 124 7.06 -5.04 -13.97
CA THR A 124 7.64 -5.54 -15.23
C THR A 124 8.31 -6.89 -15.01
N LEU A 125 9.12 -7.03 -13.96
CA LEU A 125 9.72 -8.32 -13.58
C LEU A 125 8.66 -9.39 -13.27
N ALA A 126 7.61 -9.01 -12.55
CA ALA A 126 6.53 -9.94 -12.25
C ALA A 126 5.82 -10.46 -13.51
N GLN A 127 5.71 -9.64 -14.55
CA GLN A 127 5.18 -10.05 -15.85
C GLN A 127 6.15 -10.96 -16.64
N LEU A 128 7.45 -10.71 -16.55
CA LEU A 128 8.47 -11.53 -17.23
C LEU A 128 8.56 -12.95 -16.62
N TYR A 129 8.30 -13.08 -15.34
CA TYR A 129 8.45 -14.34 -14.58
C TYR A 129 7.14 -14.93 -14.08
N LYS A 130 6.01 -14.56 -14.69
CA LYS A 130 4.71 -15.13 -14.33
C LYS A 130 4.56 -16.57 -14.84
N GLU A 131 3.76 -17.33 -14.13
CA GLU A 131 3.42 -18.70 -14.43
C GLU A 131 1.89 -18.88 -14.58
N ASN A 132 1.47 -19.98 -15.19
CA ASN A 132 0.06 -20.36 -15.18
C ASN A 132 -0.41 -20.72 -13.77
N ASP A 133 -1.61 -20.30 -13.40
CA ASP A 133 -2.23 -20.67 -12.13
C ASP A 133 -3.22 -21.85 -12.33
N PRO A 134 -2.84 -23.07 -11.90
CA PRO A 134 -3.69 -24.23 -12.11
C PRO A 134 -4.91 -24.30 -11.18
N LEU A 135 -4.90 -23.57 -10.05
CA LEU A 135 -6.03 -23.56 -9.11
C LEU A 135 -7.11 -22.55 -9.46
N PHE A 136 -6.70 -21.34 -9.85
CA PHE A 136 -7.62 -20.23 -10.07
C PHE A 136 -7.76 -19.89 -11.55
N GLY A 137 -6.92 -20.44 -12.41
CA GLY A 137 -6.82 -20.09 -13.82
C GLY A 137 -6.10 -18.76 -14.05
N GLY A 138 -5.71 -18.49 -15.30
CA GLY A 138 -4.93 -17.32 -15.66
C GLY A 138 -3.48 -17.43 -15.22
N TYR A 139 -2.93 -16.35 -14.67
CA TYR A 139 -1.52 -16.26 -14.29
C TYR A 139 -1.36 -15.93 -12.81
N ARG A 140 -0.22 -16.35 -12.26
CA ARG A 140 0.30 -16.00 -10.94
C ARG A 140 1.77 -15.64 -11.03
N GLY A 141 2.29 -14.94 -10.04
CA GLY A 141 3.70 -14.55 -10.00
C GLY A 141 3.94 -13.56 -8.86
N GLY A 142 4.88 -12.68 -9.06
CA GLY A 142 5.33 -11.72 -8.07
C GLY A 142 6.73 -12.04 -7.57
N PRO A 143 7.20 -11.40 -6.49
CA PRO A 143 8.60 -11.51 -6.06
C PRO A 143 9.07 -12.92 -5.77
N ALA A 144 8.26 -13.76 -5.13
CA ALA A 144 8.68 -15.14 -4.85
C ALA A 144 9.12 -15.89 -6.11
N TYR A 145 8.51 -15.60 -7.26
CA TYR A 145 8.79 -16.26 -8.54
C TYR A 145 10.04 -15.69 -9.22
N TYR A 146 10.17 -14.36 -9.37
CA TYR A 146 11.38 -13.82 -9.99
C TYR A 146 12.62 -13.92 -9.09
N ILE A 147 12.47 -13.81 -7.75
CA ILE A 147 13.55 -14.11 -6.81
C ILE A 147 14.00 -15.57 -6.94
N HIS A 148 13.02 -16.50 -7.05
CA HIS A 148 13.34 -17.91 -7.28
C HIS A 148 14.11 -18.10 -8.58
N ALA A 149 13.62 -17.55 -9.68
CA ALA A 149 14.27 -17.68 -10.98
C ALA A 149 15.72 -17.18 -10.96
N PHE A 150 16.01 -16.12 -10.22
CA PHE A 150 17.34 -15.54 -10.14
C PHE A 150 18.28 -16.25 -9.15
N PHE A 151 17.77 -16.64 -7.97
CA PHE A 151 18.62 -17.16 -6.88
C PHE A 151 18.53 -18.68 -6.66
N SER A 152 17.71 -19.43 -7.39
CA SER A 152 17.50 -20.86 -7.11
C SER A 152 18.75 -21.72 -7.40
N ARG A 153 19.58 -21.32 -8.38
CA ARG A 153 20.76 -22.10 -8.81
C ARG A 153 20.47 -23.59 -9.01
N GLY A 154 19.29 -23.91 -9.58
CA GLY A 154 18.84 -25.30 -9.80
C GLY A 154 18.23 -26.00 -8.58
N LYS A 155 18.09 -25.32 -7.43
CA LYS A 155 17.38 -25.87 -6.27
C LYS A 155 15.88 -25.81 -6.46
N LYS A 156 15.13 -26.75 -5.84
CA LYS A 156 13.66 -26.79 -5.89
C LYS A 156 13.00 -25.52 -5.32
N LYS A 157 13.63 -24.88 -4.34
CA LYS A 157 13.20 -23.58 -3.77
C LYS A 157 14.39 -22.72 -3.41
N SER A 158 14.31 -21.44 -3.70
CA SER A 158 15.27 -20.43 -3.23
C SER A 158 14.98 -20.07 -1.78
N VAL A 159 16.01 -19.98 -0.94
CA VAL A 159 15.87 -19.55 0.47
C VAL A 159 15.33 -18.13 0.54
N ILE A 160 15.85 -17.21 -0.29
CA ILE A 160 15.44 -15.80 -0.31
C ILE A 160 13.98 -15.68 -0.75
N ALA A 161 13.57 -16.43 -1.78
CA ALA A 161 12.16 -16.42 -2.23
C ALA A 161 11.22 -17.02 -1.18
N THR A 162 11.66 -18.03 -0.44
CA THR A 162 10.91 -18.62 0.67
C THR A 162 10.77 -17.61 1.81
N ALA A 163 11.86 -16.92 2.17
CA ALA A 163 11.85 -15.87 3.18
C ALA A 163 10.92 -14.71 2.78
N PHE A 164 10.98 -14.25 1.52
CA PHE A 164 10.04 -13.25 0.99
C PHE A 164 8.59 -13.71 1.13
N ALA A 165 8.28 -14.93 0.69
CA ALA A 165 6.91 -15.44 0.72
C ALA A 165 6.35 -15.55 2.14
N LEU A 166 7.17 -16.02 3.10
CA LEU A 166 6.80 -16.06 4.52
C LEU A 166 6.58 -14.67 5.10
N SER A 167 7.49 -13.72 4.79
CA SER A 167 7.37 -12.32 5.23
C SER A 167 6.10 -11.67 4.69
N GLY A 168 5.72 -11.98 3.45
CA GLY A 168 4.47 -11.51 2.86
C GLY A 168 3.23 -12.05 3.58
N LEU A 169 3.19 -13.33 3.86
CA LEU A 169 2.08 -13.93 4.62
C LEU A 169 1.97 -13.32 6.02
N LEU A 170 3.12 -13.06 6.68
CA LEU A 170 3.17 -12.39 7.98
C LEU A 170 2.67 -10.94 7.89
N CYS A 171 3.11 -10.19 6.88
CA CYS A 171 2.69 -8.82 6.63
C CYS A 171 1.17 -8.73 6.52
N TRP A 172 0.55 -9.56 5.68
CA TRP A 172 -0.88 -9.51 5.45
C TRP A 172 -1.71 -10.01 6.65
N CYS A 173 -1.13 -10.84 7.53
CA CYS A 173 -1.69 -11.10 8.85
C CYS A 173 -1.74 -9.82 9.71
N GLY A 174 -0.66 -9.05 9.75
CA GLY A 174 -0.60 -7.76 10.44
C GLY A 174 -1.57 -6.73 9.84
N VAL A 175 -1.59 -6.60 8.51
CA VAL A 175 -2.55 -5.72 7.81
C VAL A 175 -3.99 -6.10 8.15
N SER A 176 -4.33 -7.40 8.25
CA SER A 176 -5.66 -7.85 8.66
C SER A 176 -6.01 -7.36 10.07
N GLN A 177 -5.05 -7.31 10.99
CA GLN A 177 -5.25 -6.77 12.33
C GLN A 177 -5.51 -5.25 12.32
N VAL A 178 -4.71 -4.49 11.56
CA VAL A 178 -4.89 -3.03 11.41
C VAL A 178 -6.26 -2.70 10.81
N ILE A 179 -6.73 -3.49 9.83
CA ILE A 179 -8.05 -3.37 9.20
C ILE A 179 -9.15 -3.40 10.27
N SER A 180 -9.24 -4.49 11.03
CA SER A 180 -10.34 -4.66 11.98
C SER A 180 -10.23 -3.72 13.18
N ASN A 181 -9.02 -3.39 13.64
CA ASN A 181 -8.79 -2.41 14.69
C ASN A 181 -9.33 -1.03 14.31
N SER A 182 -8.99 -0.57 13.10
CA SER A 182 -9.41 0.75 12.62
C SER A 182 -10.93 0.81 12.39
N VAL A 183 -11.51 -0.26 11.85
CA VAL A 183 -12.97 -0.36 11.66
C VAL A 183 -13.70 -0.36 13.00
N SER A 184 -13.28 -1.18 13.97
CA SER A 184 -13.93 -1.26 15.27
C SER A 184 -13.86 0.06 16.04
N ALA A 185 -12.69 0.72 16.03
CA ALA A 185 -12.53 2.06 16.63
C ALA A 185 -13.44 3.10 15.96
N SER A 186 -13.49 3.09 14.62
CA SER A 186 -14.32 4.05 13.86
C SER A 186 -15.82 3.86 14.11
N PHE A 187 -16.31 2.62 14.20
CA PHE A 187 -17.71 2.32 14.51
C PHE A 187 -18.06 2.62 15.96
N GLN A 188 -17.14 2.40 16.88
CA GLN A 188 -17.31 2.81 18.28
C GLN A 188 -17.48 4.33 18.39
N ASN A 189 -16.63 5.10 17.69
CA ASN A 189 -16.71 6.56 17.70
C ASN A 189 -17.98 7.11 17.03
N ALA A 190 -18.42 6.52 15.91
CA ALA A 190 -19.56 7.01 15.14
C ALA A 190 -20.92 6.59 15.69
N PHE A 191 -21.02 5.36 16.19
CA PHE A 191 -22.30 4.73 16.53
C PHE A 191 -22.36 4.18 17.97
N SER A 192 -21.29 4.32 18.75
CA SER A 192 -21.14 3.72 20.10
C SER A 192 -21.32 2.18 20.09
N ILE A 193 -21.01 1.54 18.96
CA ILE A 193 -21.05 0.08 18.83
C ILE A 193 -19.82 -0.51 19.50
N PRO A 194 -19.99 -1.48 20.43
CA PRO A 194 -18.86 -2.14 21.07
C PRO A 194 -17.91 -2.79 20.03
N PRO A 195 -16.57 -2.72 20.22
CA PRO A 195 -15.58 -3.27 19.28
C PRO A 195 -15.81 -4.74 18.92
N ILE A 196 -16.27 -5.55 19.88
CA ILE A 196 -16.54 -6.97 19.65
C ILE A 196 -17.67 -7.17 18.62
N VAL A 197 -18.71 -6.35 18.64
CA VAL A 197 -19.85 -6.47 17.73
C VAL A 197 -19.43 -6.12 16.30
N SER A 198 -18.77 -4.97 16.12
CA SER A 198 -18.28 -4.54 14.79
C SER A 198 -17.25 -5.53 14.22
N THR A 199 -16.38 -6.08 15.07
CA THR A 199 -15.40 -7.10 14.69
C THR A 199 -16.07 -8.40 14.25
N VAL A 200 -17.01 -8.94 15.02
CA VAL A 200 -17.74 -10.17 14.66
C VAL A 200 -18.49 -10.00 13.35
N VAL A 201 -19.19 -8.88 13.15
CA VAL A 201 -19.90 -8.59 11.90
C VAL A 201 -18.93 -8.52 10.72
N LEU A 202 -17.79 -7.81 10.86
CA LEU A 202 -16.77 -7.71 9.82
C LEU A 202 -16.22 -9.09 9.45
N VAL A 203 -15.83 -9.90 10.45
CA VAL A 203 -15.28 -11.24 10.24
C VAL A 203 -16.31 -12.18 9.61
N ALA A 204 -17.56 -12.15 10.05
CA ALA A 204 -18.62 -12.98 9.48
C ALA A 204 -18.85 -12.66 8.00
N LEU A 205 -18.95 -11.38 7.64
CA LEU A 205 -19.10 -10.96 6.24
C LEU A 205 -17.87 -11.30 5.40
N ALA A 206 -16.67 -11.08 5.95
CA ALA A 206 -15.43 -11.46 5.29
C ALA A 206 -15.36 -12.98 5.05
N ALA A 207 -15.74 -13.81 6.04
CA ALA A 207 -15.76 -15.25 5.93
C ALA A 207 -16.74 -15.72 4.84
N VAL A 208 -17.95 -15.16 4.78
CA VAL A 208 -18.93 -15.49 3.73
C VAL A 208 -18.39 -15.25 2.32
N VAL A 209 -17.64 -14.16 2.12
CA VAL A 209 -17.06 -13.83 0.81
C VAL A 209 -15.84 -14.67 0.52
N VAL A 210 -14.89 -14.72 1.45
CA VAL A 210 -13.55 -15.32 1.23
C VAL A 210 -13.61 -16.85 1.14
N LEU A 211 -14.49 -17.50 1.93
CA LEU A 211 -14.62 -18.96 1.93
C LEU A 211 -15.44 -19.50 0.75
N ARG A 212 -16.03 -18.65 -0.09
CA ARG A 212 -16.61 -19.09 -1.37
C ARG A 212 -15.49 -19.40 -2.38
N LYS A 213 -15.64 -20.47 -3.18
CA LYS A 213 -14.64 -20.91 -4.18
C LYS A 213 -14.30 -19.83 -5.22
N ASN A 214 -15.24 -18.96 -5.53
CA ASN A 214 -15.13 -17.90 -6.53
C ASN A 214 -15.43 -16.54 -5.88
N ALA A 215 -14.70 -16.18 -4.81
CA ALA A 215 -14.78 -14.82 -4.26
C ALA A 215 -14.46 -13.83 -5.39
N SER A 216 -15.48 -13.14 -5.85
CA SER A 216 -15.42 -12.39 -7.10
C SER A 216 -14.69 -11.07 -6.87
N VAL A 217 -13.48 -10.96 -7.41
CA VAL A 217 -12.75 -9.68 -7.59
C VAL A 217 -13.63 -8.65 -8.33
N LYS A 218 -14.64 -9.10 -9.09
CA LYS A 218 -15.56 -8.23 -9.84
C LYS A 218 -16.31 -7.20 -8.99
N VAL A 219 -16.56 -7.51 -7.73
CA VAL A 219 -17.20 -6.56 -6.80
C VAL A 219 -16.27 -5.36 -6.56
N LEU A 220 -14.96 -5.60 -6.48
CA LEU A 220 -13.96 -4.55 -6.31
C LEU A 220 -13.86 -3.64 -7.54
N ASP A 221 -14.07 -4.19 -8.75
CA ASP A 221 -14.02 -3.43 -10.01
C ASP A 221 -15.04 -2.28 -10.04
N VAL A 222 -16.11 -2.37 -9.26
CA VAL A 222 -17.19 -1.37 -9.21
C VAL A 222 -17.11 -0.52 -7.94
N ILE A 223 -16.97 -1.18 -6.78
CA ILE A 223 -17.04 -0.48 -5.48
C ILE A 223 -15.85 0.47 -5.30
N VAL A 224 -14.63 0.02 -5.62
CA VAL A 224 -13.42 0.81 -5.37
C VAL A 224 -13.39 2.12 -6.13
N PRO A 225 -13.63 2.17 -7.46
CA PRO A 225 -13.66 3.44 -8.20
C PRO A 225 -14.77 4.39 -7.72
N ILE A 226 -15.94 3.87 -7.36
CA ILE A 226 -17.06 4.69 -6.85
C ILE A 226 -16.68 5.32 -5.51
N MET A 227 -16.15 4.52 -4.58
CA MET A 227 -15.74 5.00 -3.26
C MET A 227 -14.61 6.02 -3.35
N ALA A 228 -13.56 5.71 -4.12
CA ALA A 228 -12.43 6.60 -4.32
C ALA A 228 -12.87 7.92 -4.97
N GLY A 229 -13.76 7.86 -5.98
CA GLY A 229 -14.31 9.03 -6.64
C GLY A 229 -15.13 9.91 -5.69
N PHE A 230 -16.00 9.30 -4.89
CA PHE A 230 -16.82 10.05 -3.93
C PHE A 230 -15.95 10.67 -2.82
N TYR A 231 -14.99 9.91 -2.28
CA TYR A 231 -14.03 10.41 -1.30
C TYR A 231 -13.21 11.59 -1.85
N PHE A 232 -12.73 11.47 -3.08
CA PHE A 232 -11.99 12.52 -3.78
C PHE A 232 -12.83 13.78 -3.96
N LEU A 233 -14.07 13.66 -4.44
CA LEU A 233 -14.96 14.82 -4.63
C LEU A 233 -15.25 15.54 -3.32
N LEU A 234 -15.44 14.79 -2.23
CA LEU A 234 -15.66 15.35 -0.92
C LEU A 234 -14.43 16.09 -0.38
N ALA A 235 -13.23 15.54 -0.62
CA ALA A 235 -11.98 16.21 -0.28
C ALA A 235 -11.78 17.51 -1.09
N ILE A 236 -12.06 17.49 -2.39
CA ILE A 236 -12.02 18.69 -3.24
C ILE A 236 -12.99 19.75 -2.72
N PHE A 237 -14.19 19.37 -2.32
CA PHE A 237 -15.16 20.30 -1.73
C PHE A 237 -14.59 20.98 -0.48
N VAL A 238 -13.97 20.24 0.44
CA VAL A 238 -13.33 20.81 1.64
C VAL A 238 -12.17 21.71 1.29
N ILE A 239 -11.32 21.31 0.34
CA ILE A 239 -10.20 22.10 -0.16
C ILE A 239 -10.68 23.44 -0.74
N VAL A 240 -11.67 23.41 -1.61
CA VAL A 240 -12.22 24.63 -2.24
C VAL A 240 -12.88 25.54 -1.19
N LYS A 241 -13.65 24.96 -0.27
CA LYS A 241 -14.29 25.72 0.82
C LYS A 241 -13.27 26.44 1.72
N ASN A 242 -12.09 25.84 1.90
CA ASN A 242 -11.02 26.34 2.77
C ASN A 242 -9.79 26.83 1.97
N ALA A 243 -9.98 27.26 0.71
CA ALA A 243 -8.88 27.61 -0.19
C ALA A 243 -7.94 28.70 0.36
N ALA A 244 -8.45 29.63 1.18
CA ALA A 244 -7.65 30.64 1.83
C ALA A 244 -6.61 30.09 2.82
N LEU A 245 -6.84 28.92 3.39
CA LEU A 245 -5.92 28.25 4.32
C LEU A 245 -4.88 27.38 3.62
N LEU A 246 -5.06 27.04 2.34
CA LEU A 246 -4.15 26.17 1.60
C LEU A 246 -2.68 26.60 1.60
N PRO A 247 -2.33 27.89 1.35
CA PRO A 247 -0.94 28.32 1.35
C PRO A 247 -0.28 28.09 2.71
N SER A 248 -0.99 28.36 3.81
CA SER A 248 -0.47 28.16 5.16
C SER A 248 -0.31 26.67 5.51
N VAL A 249 -1.25 25.82 5.08
CA VAL A 249 -1.17 24.36 5.29
C VAL A 249 -0.01 23.76 4.48
N LEU A 250 0.14 24.14 3.21
CA LEU A 250 1.25 23.68 2.37
C LEU A 250 2.60 24.18 2.91
N GLY A 251 2.67 25.45 3.32
CA GLY A 251 3.86 26.00 3.99
C GLY A 251 4.22 25.19 5.24
N ARG A 252 3.24 24.90 6.10
CA ARG A 252 3.41 24.09 7.29
C ARG A 252 3.92 22.67 6.99
N ILE A 253 3.37 22.00 5.97
CA ILE A 253 3.85 20.69 5.53
C ILE A 253 5.34 20.73 5.17
N VAL A 254 5.77 21.74 4.39
CA VAL A 254 7.16 21.89 3.99
C VAL A 254 8.06 22.28 5.16
N GLU A 255 7.66 23.26 5.96
CA GLU A 255 8.45 23.72 7.13
C GLU A 255 8.69 22.57 8.12
N GLU A 256 7.63 21.81 8.47
CA GLU A 256 7.75 20.69 9.40
C GLU A 256 8.49 19.48 8.78
N ALA A 257 8.41 19.27 7.46
CA ALA A 257 9.15 18.23 6.76
C ALA A 257 10.67 18.37 6.91
N PHE A 258 11.16 19.59 7.08
CA PHE A 258 12.59 19.88 7.25
C PHE A 258 12.95 20.33 8.66
N GLY A 259 12.04 20.22 9.62
CA GLY A 259 12.27 20.58 11.01
C GLY A 259 12.46 22.10 11.24
N LEU A 260 12.03 22.93 10.30
CA LEU A 260 12.14 24.39 10.40
C LEU A 260 11.14 24.99 11.41
N ARG A 261 10.14 24.23 11.79
CA ARG A 261 9.14 24.58 12.81
C ARG A 261 9.12 23.49 13.89
N GLN A 262 9.36 23.88 15.14
CA GLN A 262 9.24 22.98 16.30
C GLN A 262 7.74 22.83 16.64
N ALA A 263 7.03 21.94 16.00
CA ALA A 263 5.61 21.73 16.29
C ALA A 263 5.25 20.28 16.64
N ALA A 264 6.05 19.30 16.27
CA ALA A 264 5.78 17.89 16.60
C ALA A 264 6.87 17.31 17.51
N ALA A 265 6.47 16.49 18.48
CA ALA A 265 7.38 15.70 19.29
C ALA A 265 8.17 14.73 18.38
N GLY A 266 9.37 15.12 17.93
CA GLY A 266 10.23 14.28 17.09
C GLY A 266 10.92 14.99 15.92
N GLY A 267 10.50 16.18 15.55
CA GLY A 267 11.17 16.99 14.52
C GLY A 267 11.32 16.32 13.14
N PHE A 268 12.37 16.66 12.40
CA PHE A 268 12.66 16.15 11.05
C PHE A 268 12.71 14.61 10.98
N GLY A 269 13.36 13.96 11.95
CA GLY A 269 13.52 12.49 11.95
C GLY A 269 12.18 11.76 12.02
N ALA A 270 11.25 12.23 12.86
CA ALA A 270 9.92 11.65 12.97
C ALA A 270 9.09 11.87 11.70
N ALA A 271 9.15 13.06 11.10
CA ALA A 271 8.48 13.37 9.84
C ALA A 271 8.98 12.46 8.70
N LEU A 272 10.31 12.37 8.52
CA LEU A 272 10.94 11.52 7.52
C LEU A 272 10.57 10.04 7.73
N MET A 273 10.80 9.52 8.94
CA MET A 273 10.57 8.12 9.25
C MET A 273 9.10 7.71 9.03
N ASN A 274 8.17 8.48 9.60
CA ASN A 274 6.75 8.14 9.49
C ASN A 274 6.21 8.41 8.08
N GLY A 275 6.71 9.44 7.39
CA GLY A 275 6.35 9.68 5.99
C GLY A 275 6.77 8.54 5.07
N VAL A 276 8.02 8.06 5.18
CA VAL A 276 8.51 6.93 4.38
C VAL A 276 7.78 5.64 4.74
N LYS A 277 7.65 5.35 6.03
CA LYS A 277 7.00 4.13 6.53
C LYS A 277 5.52 4.05 6.12
N ARG A 278 4.76 5.11 6.31
CA ARG A 278 3.33 5.15 5.96
C ARG A 278 3.13 5.36 4.46
N GLY A 279 4.05 6.02 3.77
CA GLY A 279 4.10 6.06 2.31
C GLY A 279 4.24 4.65 1.73
N LEU A 280 5.23 3.86 2.18
CA LEU A 280 5.40 2.47 1.77
C LEU A 280 4.17 1.61 2.08
N PHE A 281 3.58 1.79 3.25
CA PHE A 281 2.37 1.06 3.67
C PHE A 281 1.17 1.34 2.75
N SER A 282 1.04 2.59 2.26
CA SER A 282 -0.03 2.99 1.36
C SER A 282 0.24 2.57 -0.09
N ASN A 283 1.37 3.00 -0.67
CA ASN A 283 1.65 2.82 -2.09
C ASN A 283 2.30 1.49 -2.46
N GLU A 284 2.79 0.73 -1.47
CA GLU A 284 3.41 -0.59 -1.59
C GLU A 284 4.66 -0.65 -2.51
N ALA A 285 5.18 0.49 -2.95
CA ALA A 285 6.31 0.55 -3.90
C ALA A 285 7.62 0.11 -3.24
N GLY A 286 8.22 -0.96 -3.74
CA GLY A 286 9.43 -1.57 -3.18
C GLY A 286 9.13 -2.73 -2.24
N SER A 287 7.88 -2.90 -1.76
CA SER A 287 7.51 -4.02 -0.88
C SER A 287 7.34 -5.36 -1.61
N GLY A 288 7.03 -5.33 -2.90
CA GLY A 288 6.74 -6.54 -3.66
C GLY A 288 5.29 -7.05 -3.54
N SER A 289 4.38 -6.33 -2.91
CA SER A 289 2.98 -6.75 -2.79
C SER A 289 2.22 -6.63 -4.11
N ALA A 290 2.18 -5.43 -4.69
CA ALA A 290 1.47 -5.15 -5.93
C ALA A 290 1.93 -5.98 -7.14
N PRO A 291 3.21 -6.38 -7.28
CA PRO A 291 3.66 -7.31 -8.31
C PRO A 291 2.90 -8.63 -8.36
N CYS A 292 2.33 -9.11 -7.24
CA CYS A 292 1.50 -10.32 -7.21
C CYS A 292 0.21 -10.16 -8.05
N ALA A 293 -0.40 -8.97 -8.03
CA ALA A 293 -1.54 -8.66 -8.90
C ALA A 293 -1.09 -8.34 -10.33
N ALA A 294 0.01 -7.60 -10.49
CA ALA A 294 0.56 -7.27 -11.80
C ALA A 294 0.88 -8.53 -12.63
N ALA A 295 1.42 -9.58 -11.99
CA ALA A 295 1.71 -10.86 -12.64
C ALA A 295 0.46 -11.54 -13.22
N ALA A 296 -0.69 -11.41 -12.56
CA ALA A 296 -1.94 -12.02 -12.99
C ALA A 296 -2.55 -11.34 -14.24
N ALA A 297 -2.05 -10.16 -14.62
CA ALA A 297 -2.55 -9.43 -15.76
C ALA A 297 -2.15 -10.09 -17.09
N LYS A 298 -3.10 -10.13 -18.02
CA LYS A 298 -2.82 -10.39 -19.42
C LYS A 298 -2.64 -9.05 -20.13
N VAL A 299 -1.41 -8.72 -20.42
CA VAL A 299 -1.04 -7.50 -21.16
C VAL A 299 -0.24 -7.87 -22.41
N SER A 300 -0.34 -7.05 -23.42
CA SER A 300 0.37 -7.27 -24.70
C SER A 300 1.89 -7.06 -24.57
N HIS A 301 2.35 -6.33 -23.54
CA HIS A 301 3.76 -6.10 -23.29
C HIS A 301 4.02 -5.93 -21.76
N PRO A 302 5.08 -6.54 -21.19
CA PRO A 302 5.39 -6.47 -19.76
C PRO A 302 5.48 -5.03 -19.20
N ALA A 303 6.08 -4.10 -19.95
CA ALA A 303 6.21 -2.70 -19.54
C ALA A 303 4.86 -2.00 -19.33
N LYS A 304 3.77 -2.43 -20.01
CA LYS A 304 2.43 -1.86 -19.77
C LYS A 304 1.96 -2.11 -18.36
N ALA A 305 2.18 -3.30 -17.82
CA ALA A 305 1.86 -3.59 -16.42
C ALA A 305 2.71 -2.72 -15.47
N GLY A 306 4.00 -2.54 -15.79
CA GLY A 306 4.89 -1.62 -15.07
C GLY A 306 4.37 -0.19 -15.05
N LEU A 307 4.00 0.36 -16.21
CA LEU A 307 3.46 1.71 -16.34
C LEU A 307 2.15 1.90 -15.55
N LEU A 308 1.25 0.91 -15.59
CA LEU A 308 0.01 0.94 -14.82
C LEU A 308 0.28 0.93 -13.31
N GLN A 309 1.24 0.14 -12.83
CA GLN A 309 1.58 0.10 -11.41
C GLN A 309 2.29 1.37 -10.95
N ALA A 310 3.16 1.96 -11.77
CA ALA A 310 3.76 3.27 -11.50
C ALA A 310 2.70 4.38 -11.40
N PHE A 311 1.72 4.38 -12.31
CA PHE A 311 0.57 5.29 -12.23
C PHE A 311 -0.24 5.08 -10.97
N GLY A 312 -0.45 3.81 -10.57
CA GLY A 312 -1.17 3.46 -9.34
C GLY A 312 -0.52 4.06 -8.08
N VAL A 313 0.81 4.07 -7.98
CA VAL A 313 1.56 4.71 -6.88
C VAL A 313 1.32 6.22 -6.81
N ILE A 314 1.36 6.88 -7.98
CA ILE A 314 1.11 8.33 -8.06
C ILE A 314 -0.34 8.64 -7.64
N LEU A 315 -1.31 7.94 -8.21
CA LEU A 315 -2.72 8.14 -7.89
C LEU A 315 -3.01 7.91 -6.40
N ASP A 316 -2.47 6.84 -5.84
CA ASP A 316 -2.65 6.48 -4.45
C ASP A 316 -2.17 7.59 -3.51
N THR A 317 -0.90 7.94 -3.60
CA THR A 317 -0.27 8.76 -2.57
C THR A 317 -0.35 10.25 -2.88
N ILE A 318 -0.07 10.66 -4.14
CA ILE A 318 -0.11 12.08 -4.49
C ILE A 318 -1.56 12.59 -4.52
N VAL A 319 -2.53 11.74 -4.90
CA VAL A 319 -3.92 12.20 -4.97
C VAL A 319 -4.69 11.79 -3.71
N ILE A 320 -4.87 10.50 -3.45
CA ILE A 320 -5.81 10.05 -2.40
C ILE A 320 -5.27 10.29 -0.98
N CYS A 321 -3.97 10.01 -0.72
CA CYS A 321 -3.41 10.32 0.62
C CYS A 321 -3.39 11.83 0.87
N THR A 322 -3.15 12.66 -0.16
CA THR A 322 -3.24 14.12 -0.02
C THR A 322 -4.66 14.56 0.30
N CYS A 323 -5.69 13.93 -0.27
CA CYS A 323 -7.07 14.18 0.13
C CYS A 323 -7.28 13.96 1.63
N THR A 324 -6.85 12.83 2.16
CA THR A 324 -6.96 12.54 3.60
C THR A 324 -6.17 13.54 4.44
N ALA A 325 -4.94 13.88 4.04
CA ALA A 325 -4.13 14.86 4.73
C ALA A 325 -4.82 16.25 4.76
N MET A 326 -5.37 16.70 3.63
CA MET A 326 -6.06 17.99 3.57
C MET A 326 -7.34 18.02 4.40
N LEU A 327 -8.12 16.92 4.44
CA LEU A 327 -9.29 16.81 5.31
C LEU A 327 -8.93 17.02 6.79
N MET A 328 -7.76 16.55 7.22
CA MET A 328 -7.28 16.72 8.60
C MET A 328 -6.64 18.10 8.82
N LEU A 329 -5.76 18.54 7.92
CA LEU A 329 -4.95 19.75 8.13
C LEU A 329 -5.72 21.04 7.91
N LEU A 330 -6.83 21.01 7.17
CA LEU A 330 -7.76 22.13 7.00
C LEU A 330 -8.82 22.24 8.11
N ALA A 331 -8.88 21.26 9.03
CA ALA A 331 -9.70 21.35 10.23
C ALA A 331 -9.02 22.23 11.31
N PRO A 332 -9.78 22.83 12.24
CA PRO A 332 -9.23 23.56 13.38
C PRO A 332 -8.30 22.65 14.21
N GLN A 333 -7.02 23.01 14.30
CA GLN A 333 -6.02 22.15 14.95
C GLN A 333 -6.27 21.97 16.45
N GLU A 334 -6.85 22.96 17.10
CA GLU A 334 -7.24 22.93 18.52
C GLU A 334 -8.24 21.78 18.81
N ALA A 335 -9.15 21.49 17.85
CA ALA A 335 -10.11 20.41 17.98
C ALA A 335 -9.47 19.01 17.79
N LEU A 336 -8.27 18.94 17.24
CA LEU A 336 -7.56 17.70 16.93
C LEU A 336 -6.47 17.37 17.96
N GLU A 337 -6.16 18.32 18.85
CA GLU A 337 -5.09 18.19 19.83
C GLU A 337 -5.33 17.02 20.78
N GLY A 338 -4.29 16.22 21.00
CA GLY A 338 -4.35 15.02 21.85
C GLY A 338 -5.09 13.81 21.26
N LEU A 339 -5.67 13.94 20.06
CA LEU A 339 -6.33 12.84 19.38
C LEU A 339 -5.33 11.99 18.57
N SER A 340 -5.62 10.70 18.45
CA SER A 340 -4.84 9.74 17.67
C SER A 340 -5.74 8.72 16.98
N GLY A 341 -5.20 7.99 15.99
CA GLY A 341 -5.96 6.98 15.29
C GLY A 341 -7.20 7.54 14.58
N MET A 342 -8.24 6.75 14.45
CA MET A 342 -9.43 7.13 13.68
C MET A 342 -10.21 8.30 14.30
N ALA A 343 -10.09 8.53 15.61
CA ALA A 343 -10.72 9.68 16.26
C ALA A 343 -10.25 11.01 15.66
N LEU A 344 -8.97 11.12 15.29
CA LEU A 344 -8.38 12.32 14.67
C LEU A 344 -9.05 12.66 13.33
N LEU A 345 -9.16 11.68 12.41
CA LEU A 345 -9.81 11.90 11.11
C LEU A 345 -11.33 12.13 11.26
N GLN A 346 -11.98 11.38 12.15
CA GLN A 346 -13.41 11.51 12.37
C GLN A 346 -13.77 12.87 12.99
N THR A 347 -12.98 13.37 13.93
CA THR A 347 -13.17 14.71 14.50
C THR A 347 -12.93 15.80 13.45
N ALA A 348 -11.87 15.69 12.63
CA ALA A 348 -11.63 16.60 11.52
C ALA A 348 -12.83 16.67 10.56
N MET A 349 -13.36 15.50 10.18
CA MET A 349 -14.55 15.41 9.33
C MET A 349 -15.81 15.94 10.05
N GLY A 350 -15.88 15.77 11.36
CA GLY A 350 -16.92 16.36 12.20
C GLY A 350 -16.90 17.89 12.16
N CYS A 351 -15.72 18.52 12.14
CA CYS A 351 -15.58 19.97 11.97
C CYS A 351 -16.08 20.45 10.60
N HIS A 352 -15.88 19.66 9.54
CA HIS A 352 -16.30 20.05 8.19
C HIS A 352 -17.80 19.79 7.91
N PHE A 353 -18.36 18.68 8.41
CA PHE A 353 -19.68 18.16 8.03
C PHE A 353 -20.58 17.77 9.23
N GLY A 354 -20.14 18.09 10.44
CA GLY A 354 -20.87 17.66 11.65
C GLY A 354 -20.91 16.14 11.78
N ARG A 355 -21.97 15.62 12.41
CA ARG A 355 -22.14 14.17 12.64
C ARG A 355 -22.08 13.32 11.37
N TRP A 356 -22.54 13.86 10.24
CA TRP A 356 -22.46 13.17 8.95
C TRP A 356 -21.04 12.87 8.50
N GLY A 357 -20.09 13.78 8.78
CA GLY A 357 -18.67 13.54 8.50
C GLY A 357 -18.10 12.34 9.27
N VAL A 358 -18.46 12.23 10.54
CA VAL A 358 -18.04 11.10 11.40
C VAL A 358 -18.59 9.78 10.89
N ILE A 359 -19.89 9.73 10.55
CA ILE A 359 -20.56 8.56 10.00
C ILE A 359 -19.98 8.17 8.63
N PHE A 360 -19.75 9.18 7.77
CA PHE A 360 -19.17 8.97 6.46
C PHE A 360 -17.80 8.29 6.54
N VAL A 361 -16.91 8.75 7.44
CA VAL A 361 -15.61 8.12 7.66
C VAL A 361 -15.77 6.66 8.08
N ALA A 362 -16.68 6.35 9.02
CA ALA A 362 -16.90 4.99 9.48
C ALA A 362 -17.34 4.05 8.35
N ILE A 363 -18.30 4.47 7.53
CA ILE A 363 -18.83 3.67 6.41
C ILE A 363 -17.76 3.51 5.32
N THR A 364 -17.09 4.60 4.94
CA THR A 364 -16.06 4.58 3.90
C THR A 364 -14.89 3.72 4.33
N LEU A 365 -14.43 3.84 5.57
CA LEU A 365 -13.37 3.02 6.11
C LEU A 365 -13.74 1.54 6.12
N TRP A 366 -14.97 1.20 6.47
CA TRP A 366 -15.44 -0.19 6.45
C TRP A 366 -15.38 -0.78 5.04
N LEU A 367 -15.85 -0.05 4.03
CA LEU A 367 -15.80 -0.47 2.63
C LEU A 367 -14.35 -0.59 2.12
N PHE A 368 -13.50 0.40 2.40
CA PHE A 368 -12.08 0.35 2.04
C PHE A 368 -11.36 -0.81 2.74
N SER A 369 -11.63 -1.03 4.00
CA SER A 369 -11.06 -2.12 4.78
C SER A 369 -11.45 -3.49 4.22
N PHE A 370 -12.71 -3.64 3.84
CA PHE A 370 -13.20 -4.87 3.23
C PHE A 370 -12.53 -5.14 1.87
N SER A 371 -12.40 -4.11 1.02
CA SER A 371 -11.71 -4.23 -0.27
C SER A 371 -10.22 -4.55 -0.08
N THR A 372 -9.55 -3.88 0.86
CA THR A 372 -8.15 -4.16 1.20
C THR A 372 -7.97 -5.61 1.66
N PHE A 373 -8.85 -6.11 2.54
CA PHE A 373 -8.79 -7.50 3.02
C PHE A 373 -8.88 -8.52 1.88
N ILE A 374 -9.81 -8.33 0.93
CA ILE A 374 -9.90 -9.20 -0.25
C ILE A 374 -8.64 -9.09 -1.11
N GLY A 375 -8.12 -7.88 -1.28
CA GLY A 375 -6.93 -7.63 -2.11
C GLY A 375 -5.66 -8.26 -1.54
N ILE A 376 -5.41 -8.17 -0.23
CA ILE A 376 -4.25 -8.82 0.39
C ILE A 376 -4.33 -10.35 0.33
N LEU A 377 -5.53 -10.92 0.42
CA LEU A 377 -5.73 -12.35 0.22
C LEU A 377 -5.48 -12.76 -1.25
N TYR A 378 -5.78 -11.87 -2.19
CA TYR A 378 -5.42 -12.09 -3.59
C TYR A 378 -3.89 -12.14 -3.77
N TYR A 379 -3.13 -11.25 -3.13
CA TYR A 379 -1.67 -11.30 -3.14
C TYR A 379 -1.12 -12.56 -2.47
N ALA A 380 -1.70 -12.95 -1.35
CA ALA A 380 -1.30 -14.12 -0.58
C ALA A 380 -1.36 -15.42 -1.39
N ARG A 381 -2.29 -15.53 -2.35
CA ARG A 381 -2.46 -16.73 -3.20
C ARG A 381 -1.16 -17.16 -3.87
N SER A 382 -0.41 -16.23 -4.45
CA SER A 382 0.86 -16.51 -5.12
C SER A 382 1.91 -17.04 -4.13
N ASN A 383 2.03 -16.41 -2.96
CA ASN A 383 2.99 -16.83 -1.94
C ASN A 383 2.63 -18.19 -1.30
N VAL A 384 1.34 -18.41 -1.04
CA VAL A 384 0.85 -19.72 -0.55
C VAL A 384 1.13 -20.84 -1.58
N ALA A 385 0.86 -20.58 -2.86
CA ALA A 385 1.15 -21.53 -3.92
C ALA A 385 2.66 -21.81 -4.06
N TYR A 386 3.51 -20.80 -3.95
CA TYR A 386 4.96 -20.95 -3.95
C TYR A 386 5.45 -21.82 -2.78
N LEU A 387 4.93 -21.60 -1.56
CA LEU A 387 5.37 -22.30 -0.35
C LEU A 387 4.85 -23.73 -0.25
N PHE A 388 3.57 -23.93 -0.54
CA PHE A 388 2.85 -25.16 -0.24
C PHE A 388 2.39 -25.92 -1.50
N GLY A 389 2.66 -25.39 -2.70
CA GLY A 389 2.20 -25.94 -3.96
C GLY A 389 0.71 -25.69 -4.23
N ASP A 390 0.21 -26.30 -5.29
CA ASP A 390 -1.14 -26.13 -5.81
C ASP A 390 -2.17 -26.96 -5.01
N ARG A 391 -2.41 -26.55 -3.77
CA ARG A 391 -3.31 -27.27 -2.85
C ARG A 391 -4.39 -26.33 -2.31
N TRP A 392 -5.65 -26.66 -2.55
CA TRP A 392 -6.78 -25.93 -1.99
C TRP A 392 -6.76 -25.85 -0.46
N ALA A 393 -6.31 -26.93 0.20
CA ALA A 393 -6.18 -26.94 1.66
C ALA A 393 -5.24 -25.86 2.19
N ALA A 394 -4.10 -25.61 1.51
CA ALA A 394 -3.16 -24.57 1.90
C ALA A 394 -3.77 -23.17 1.71
N GLN A 395 -4.46 -22.93 0.59
CA GLN A 395 -5.17 -21.66 0.34
C GLN A 395 -6.24 -21.40 1.41
N ARG A 396 -7.04 -22.44 1.73
CA ARG A 396 -8.07 -22.36 2.79
C ARG A 396 -7.46 -22.15 4.18
N GLY A 397 -6.38 -22.88 4.48
CA GLY A 397 -5.66 -22.70 5.75
C GLY A 397 -5.23 -21.26 5.97
N TYR A 398 -4.62 -20.65 4.96
CA TYR A 398 -4.20 -19.24 5.07
C TYR A 398 -5.41 -18.27 5.17
N GLN A 399 -6.49 -18.51 4.42
CA GLN A 399 -7.72 -17.71 4.55
C GLN A 399 -8.29 -17.74 5.97
N ILE A 400 -8.28 -18.91 6.61
CA ILE A 400 -8.72 -19.05 8.02
C ILE A 400 -7.78 -18.29 8.95
N VAL A 401 -6.45 -18.43 8.76
CA VAL A 401 -5.47 -17.66 9.56
C VAL A 401 -5.73 -16.15 9.42
N ALA A 402 -5.95 -15.65 8.22
CA ALA A 402 -6.22 -14.22 7.99
C ALA A 402 -7.53 -13.77 8.66
N LEU A 403 -8.58 -14.59 8.66
CA LEU A 403 -9.84 -14.31 9.37
C LEU A 403 -9.65 -14.30 10.90
N VAL A 404 -8.83 -15.21 11.43
CA VAL A 404 -8.46 -15.21 12.86
C VAL A 404 -7.68 -13.94 13.21
N MET A 405 -6.74 -13.52 12.36
CA MET A 405 -5.99 -12.28 12.57
C MET A 405 -6.89 -11.03 12.47
N LEU A 406 -7.87 -11.05 11.56
CA LEU A 406 -8.90 -10.01 11.47
C LEU A 406 -9.70 -9.93 12.78
N PHE A 407 -10.06 -11.07 13.39
CA PHE A 407 -10.77 -11.12 14.67
C PHE A 407 -9.92 -10.59 15.82
N ILE A 408 -8.68 -11.06 15.94
CA ILE A 408 -7.74 -10.63 16.99
C ILE A 408 -7.50 -9.13 16.93
N GLY A 409 -7.27 -8.59 15.73
CA GLY A 409 -6.95 -7.17 15.54
C GLY A 409 -8.05 -6.22 15.99
N GLY A 410 -9.32 -6.60 15.80
CA GLY A 410 -10.45 -5.76 16.22
C GLY A 410 -10.59 -5.59 17.73
N LEU A 411 -9.93 -6.44 18.51
CA LEU A 411 -9.94 -6.43 19.98
C LEU A 411 -8.58 -6.06 20.58
N ALA A 412 -7.54 -5.96 19.77
CA ALA A 412 -6.18 -5.70 20.21
C ALA A 412 -5.90 -4.19 20.42
N ALA A 413 -4.85 -3.88 21.18
CA ALA A 413 -4.40 -2.51 21.32
C ALA A 413 -3.82 -1.95 20.01
N TYR A 414 -4.08 -0.67 19.74
CA TYR A 414 -3.68 0.01 18.50
C TYR A 414 -2.18 -0.13 18.17
N THR A 415 -1.31 0.02 19.16
CA THR A 415 0.14 -0.10 18.98
C THR A 415 0.58 -1.49 18.55
N PHE A 416 -0.04 -2.53 19.11
CA PHE A 416 0.30 -3.93 18.83
C PHE A 416 0.00 -4.34 17.39
N VAL A 417 -1.12 -3.87 16.82
CA VAL A 417 -1.55 -4.31 15.48
C VAL A 417 -0.64 -3.78 14.37
N TRP A 418 0.02 -2.64 14.58
CA TRP A 418 0.95 -2.06 13.61
C TRP A 418 2.28 -2.81 13.52
N ASP A 419 2.80 -3.31 14.65
CA ASP A 419 4.15 -3.90 14.71
C ASP A 419 4.31 -5.09 13.77
N LEU A 420 3.30 -5.97 13.72
CA LEU A 420 3.34 -7.16 12.86
C LEU A 420 3.32 -6.81 11.37
N GLY A 421 2.48 -5.85 10.98
CA GLY A 421 2.41 -5.35 9.61
C GLY A 421 3.71 -4.67 9.18
N ASP A 422 4.24 -3.80 10.03
CA ASP A 422 5.48 -3.06 9.80
C ASP A 422 6.71 -3.97 9.69
N ILE A 423 6.81 -5.00 10.53
CA ILE A 423 7.86 -6.03 10.43
C ILE A 423 7.74 -6.79 9.11
N GLY A 424 6.53 -7.25 8.79
CA GLY A 424 6.29 -8.04 7.59
C GLY A 424 6.64 -7.26 6.32
N ILE A 425 6.14 -6.01 6.18
CA ILE A 425 6.42 -5.17 5.02
C ILE A 425 7.91 -4.81 4.93
N GLY A 426 8.57 -4.59 6.07
CA GLY A 426 10.00 -4.30 6.12
C GLY A 426 10.85 -5.47 5.62
N LEU A 427 10.57 -6.69 6.08
CA LEU A 427 11.27 -7.89 5.62
C LEU A 427 11.01 -8.17 4.13
N MET A 428 9.75 -8.05 3.69
CA MET A 428 9.41 -8.16 2.26
C MET A 428 10.24 -7.19 1.43
N THR A 429 10.32 -5.94 1.85
CA THR A 429 11.06 -4.89 1.16
C THR A 429 12.53 -5.25 0.98
N ILE A 430 13.21 -5.72 2.03
CA ILE A 430 14.61 -6.11 1.95
C ILE A 430 14.83 -7.21 0.91
N PHE A 431 14.08 -8.32 1.03
CA PHE A 431 14.24 -9.46 0.11
C PHE A 431 13.88 -9.10 -1.33
N ASN A 432 12.88 -8.24 -1.51
CA ASN A 432 12.44 -7.79 -2.81
C ASN A 432 13.47 -6.86 -3.46
N LEU A 433 13.93 -5.83 -2.76
CA LEU A 433 14.87 -4.85 -3.32
C LEU A 433 16.21 -5.48 -3.72
N ILE A 434 16.70 -6.50 -2.99
CA ILE A 434 17.90 -7.26 -3.39
C ILE A 434 17.71 -7.83 -4.80
N ALA A 435 16.57 -8.44 -5.08
CA ALA A 435 16.30 -9.02 -6.39
C ALA A 435 16.02 -7.95 -7.46
N VAL A 436 15.19 -6.98 -7.15
CA VAL A 436 14.77 -5.92 -8.09
C VAL A 436 15.97 -5.12 -8.58
N VAL A 437 16.91 -4.76 -7.69
CA VAL A 437 18.16 -4.07 -8.06
C VAL A 437 19.00 -4.96 -8.96
N SER A 438 19.20 -6.23 -8.58
CA SER A 438 20.03 -7.19 -9.34
C SER A 438 19.47 -7.51 -10.73
N MET A 439 18.13 -7.53 -10.86
CA MET A 439 17.44 -7.90 -12.11
C MET A 439 16.96 -6.68 -12.92
N SER A 440 17.22 -5.48 -12.46
CA SER A 440 16.70 -4.23 -13.05
C SER A 440 16.99 -4.06 -14.54
N GLY A 441 18.12 -4.59 -15.03
CA GLY A 441 18.49 -4.54 -16.44
C GLY A 441 17.41 -5.15 -17.36
N GLN A 442 16.73 -6.22 -16.93
CA GLN A 442 15.68 -6.87 -17.72
C GLN A 442 14.43 -5.99 -17.82
N ALA A 443 14.04 -5.32 -16.74
CA ALA A 443 12.90 -4.42 -16.76
C ALA A 443 13.18 -3.15 -17.58
N ILE A 444 14.43 -2.65 -17.55
CA ILE A 444 14.85 -1.51 -18.36
C ILE A 444 14.90 -1.89 -19.84
N ALA A 445 15.45 -3.06 -20.18
CA ALA A 445 15.43 -3.57 -21.56
C ALA A 445 13.97 -3.74 -22.08
N ALA A 446 13.07 -4.21 -21.23
CA ALA A 446 11.65 -4.27 -21.59
C ALA A 446 11.01 -2.87 -21.78
N LEU A 447 11.45 -1.85 -21.06
CA LEU A 447 11.01 -0.47 -21.29
C LEU A 447 11.51 0.06 -22.64
N GLU A 448 12.77 -0.16 -22.95
CA GLU A 448 13.40 0.26 -24.21
C GLU A 448 12.75 -0.44 -25.42
N ASP A 449 12.50 -1.76 -25.33
CA ASP A 449 11.76 -2.50 -26.35
C ASP A 449 10.34 -1.95 -26.54
N TYR A 450 9.63 -1.68 -25.44
CA TYR A 450 8.31 -1.07 -25.50
C TYR A 450 8.34 0.30 -26.18
N GLU A 451 9.30 1.15 -25.85
CA GLU A 451 9.42 2.49 -26.43
C GLU A 451 9.73 2.46 -27.92
N THR A 452 10.55 1.50 -28.36
CA THR A 452 10.89 1.30 -29.77
C THR A 452 9.67 0.79 -30.57
N ARG A 453 8.89 -0.14 -29.99
CA ARG A 453 7.74 -0.76 -30.65
C ARG A 453 6.41 -0.10 -30.30
N LYS A 454 6.44 1.07 -29.73
CA LYS A 454 5.28 1.76 -29.17
C LYS A 454 4.14 1.96 -30.19
N GLU A 455 4.49 2.29 -31.43
CA GLU A 455 3.51 2.50 -32.50
C GLU A 455 2.82 1.18 -32.92
N GLU A 456 3.56 0.05 -32.91
CA GLU A 456 3.01 -1.28 -33.22
C GLU A 456 2.12 -1.82 -32.08
N LEU A 457 2.44 -1.45 -30.83
CA LEU A 457 1.76 -1.90 -29.61
C LEU A 457 0.57 -1.00 -29.26
N ARG A 458 0.40 0.12 -29.97
CA ARG A 458 -0.74 1.02 -29.85
C ARG A 458 -1.95 0.48 -30.62
#